data_8b7ac72fea75355087d6d94a19f8393e
#
_entry.id   8b7ac72fea75355087d6d94a19f8393e
#
_cell.length_a   1.000
_cell.length_b   1.000
_cell.length_c   1.000
_cell.angle_alpha   90.00
_cell.angle_beta   90.00
_cell.angle_gamma   90.00
#
_symmetry.space_group_name_H-M   'P 1'
#
loop_
_entity.id
_entity.type
_entity.pdbx_description
1 polymer ?
#
loop_
_entity_poly.entity_id
_entity_poly.type
_entity_poly.pdbx_seq_one_letter_code
_entity_poly.pdbx_strand_id
1 'polypeptide(L)'
;EVQLVESGGGLVKPGGSLRLSCAASGFSFNAYAMNWVRQAPGKGLEWVARIRTKNNNYATYYADSVKDRYTISRDDSKNTLYLQMNSLKTEDTAVYYCTTFYGNGVWGQGTLVTVSS
;
A
#
# COMPACT_ATOMS: atom_id res chain seq x y z
N GLU A 1 20.50 4.64 -5.91
CA GLU A 1 19.76 4.88 -4.67
C GLU A 1 18.39 4.23 -4.73
N VAL A 2 18.04 3.47 -3.72
CA VAL A 2 16.74 2.80 -3.65
C VAL A 2 15.68 3.80 -3.20
N GLN A 3 14.58 3.88 -3.96
CA GLN A 3 13.46 4.77 -3.63
C GLN A 3 12.13 4.09 -3.82
N LEU A 4 11.19 4.41 -2.93
CA LEU A 4 9.77 4.10 -3.05
C LEU A 4 9.01 5.41 -2.87
N VAL A 5 8.13 5.74 -3.83
CA VAL A 5 7.38 6.99 -3.80
C VAL A 5 5.90 6.70 -3.95
N GLU A 6 5.14 6.92 -2.87
CA GLU A 6 3.69 6.73 -2.86
C GLU A 6 2.98 7.98 -3.39
N SER A 7 1.82 7.77 -3.99
CA SER A 7 0.94 8.84 -4.45
C SER A 7 -0.51 8.35 -4.46
N GLY A 8 -1.45 9.28 -4.64
CA GLY A 8 -2.86 8.97 -4.77
C GLY A 8 -3.70 9.22 -3.54
N GLY A 9 -3.08 9.60 -2.42
CA GLY A 9 -3.83 9.96 -1.21
C GLY A 9 -4.62 11.25 -1.38
N GLY A 10 -5.54 11.47 -0.48
CA GLY A 10 -6.37 12.66 -0.48
C GLY A 10 -7.55 12.53 0.45
N LEU A 11 -8.45 13.49 0.36
CA LEU A 11 -9.68 13.54 1.14
C LEU A 11 -10.80 12.85 0.36
N VAL A 12 -11.50 11.94 1.03
CA VAL A 12 -12.61 11.20 0.43
C VAL A 12 -13.70 11.02 1.48
N LYS A 13 -14.96 10.93 1.01
CA LYS A 13 -16.11 10.68 1.89
C LYS A 13 -16.23 9.20 2.22
N PRO A 14 -16.82 8.86 3.39
CA PRO A 14 -17.13 7.46 3.69
C PRO A 14 -17.92 6.81 2.56
N GLY A 15 -17.60 5.57 2.27
CA GLY A 15 -18.17 4.83 1.13
C GLY A 15 -17.44 5.07 -0.18
N GLY A 16 -16.55 6.04 -0.24
CA GLY A 16 -15.79 6.36 -1.45
C GLY A 16 -14.66 5.40 -1.73
N SER A 17 -13.92 5.72 -2.80
CA SER A 17 -12.81 4.89 -3.27
C SER A 17 -11.59 5.76 -3.57
N LEU A 18 -10.40 5.18 -3.41
CA LEU A 18 -9.13 5.76 -3.83
C LEU A 18 -8.24 4.65 -4.37
N ARG A 19 -7.32 5.01 -5.25
CA ARG A 19 -6.26 4.10 -5.69
C ARG A 19 -4.91 4.73 -5.36
N LEU A 20 -4.12 4.02 -4.55
CA LEU A 20 -2.76 4.44 -4.23
C LEU A 20 -1.78 3.77 -5.19
N SER A 21 -0.69 4.45 -5.49
CA SER A 21 0.42 3.93 -6.29
C SER A 21 1.72 4.07 -5.51
N CYS A 22 2.66 3.18 -5.78
CA CYS A 22 4.00 3.23 -5.22
C CYS A 22 4.98 2.95 -6.34
N ALA A 23 5.74 3.97 -6.74
CA ALA A 23 6.75 3.85 -7.79
C ALA A 23 8.09 3.47 -7.17
N ALA A 24 8.67 2.36 -7.64
CA ALA A 24 9.94 1.85 -7.13
C ALA A 24 11.06 2.12 -8.12
N SER A 25 12.25 2.43 -7.59
CA SER A 25 13.45 2.61 -8.40
C SER A 25 14.69 2.23 -7.62
N GLY A 26 15.76 1.92 -8.34
CA GLY A 26 17.07 1.64 -7.74
C GLY A 26 17.28 0.21 -7.27
N PHE A 27 16.34 -0.71 -7.53
CA PHE A 27 16.48 -2.12 -7.20
C PHE A 27 15.61 -2.98 -8.12
N SER A 28 15.82 -4.30 -8.09
CA SER A 28 15.05 -5.24 -8.89
C SER A 28 13.68 -5.46 -8.27
N PHE A 29 12.74 -4.57 -8.60
CA PHE A 29 11.40 -4.56 -8.03
C PHE A 29 10.73 -5.94 -8.09
N ASN A 30 10.80 -6.60 -9.25
CA ASN A 30 10.12 -7.89 -9.48
C ASN A 30 10.67 -9.04 -8.63
N ALA A 31 11.82 -8.86 -7.97
CA ALA A 31 12.42 -9.89 -7.13
C ALA A 31 11.85 -9.91 -5.70
N TYR A 32 11.06 -8.91 -5.31
CA TYR A 32 10.64 -8.75 -3.91
C TYR A 32 9.14 -8.77 -3.76
N ALA A 33 8.67 -9.43 -2.70
CA ALA A 33 7.32 -9.23 -2.21
C ALA A 33 7.19 -7.79 -1.71
N MET A 34 6.02 -7.20 -1.90
CA MET A 34 5.75 -5.82 -1.50
C MET A 34 4.57 -5.76 -0.55
N ASN A 35 4.57 -4.76 0.30
CA ASN A 35 3.57 -4.59 1.33
C ASN A 35 3.05 -3.16 1.36
N TRP A 36 1.78 -3.02 1.76
CA TRP A 36 1.23 -1.76 2.23
C TRP A 36 1.06 -1.83 3.74
N VAL A 37 1.44 -0.76 4.42
CA VAL A 37 1.32 -0.59 5.86
C VAL A 37 0.73 0.79 6.09
N ARG A 38 -0.07 0.97 7.13
CA ARG A 38 -0.64 2.28 7.44
C ARG A 38 -0.42 2.65 8.91
N GLN A 39 -0.46 3.94 9.17
CA GLN A 39 -0.41 4.47 10.53
C GLN A 39 -1.49 5.52 10.70
N ALA A 40 -2.49 5.20 11.52
CA ALA A 40 -3.54 6.13 11.88
C ALA A 40 -3.01 7.14 12.91
N PRO A 41 -3.64 8.33 13.01
CA PRO A 41 -3.19 9.35 13.96
C PRO A 41 -3.12 8.80 15.38
N GLY A 42 -1.96 8.97 16.03
CA GLY A 42 -1.74 8.54 17.41
C GLY A 42 -1.68 7.04 17.62
N LYS A 43 -1.63 6.23 16.56
CA LYS A 43 -1.59 4.77 16.66
C LYS A 43 -0.31 4.20 16.07
N GLY A 44 -0.07 2.92 16.29
CA GLY A 44 1.08 2.22 15.73
C GLY A 44 0.88 1.84 14.28
N LEU A 45 1.92 1.29 13.69
CA LEU A 45 1.86 0.77 12.34
C LEU A 45 0.93 -0.46 12.28
N GLU A 46 0.12 -0.50 11.24
CA GLU A 46 -0.76 -1.64 10.95
C GLU A 46 -0.45 -2.17 9.55
N TRP A 47 -0.08 -3.45 9.47
CA TRP A 47 0.08 -4.09 8.17
C TRP A 47 -1.29 -4.22 7.49
N VAL A 48 -1.34 -3.91 6.20
CA VAL A 48 -2.59 -3.85 5.42
C VAL A 48 -2.67 -4.99 4.41
N ALA A 49 -1.66 -5.12 3.56
CA ALA A 49 -1.71 -6.09 2.47
C ALA A 49 -0.30 -6.43 1.99
N ARG A 50 -0.17 -7.61 1.40
CA ARG A 50 1.08 -8.10 0.83
C ARG A 50 0.81 -8.78 -0.50
N ILE A 51 1.70 -8.57 -1.47
CA ILE A 51 1.71 -9.30 -2.73
C ILE A 51 3.09 -9.92 -2.95
N ARG A 52 3.10 -11.20 -3.26
CA ARG A 52 4.33 -11.92 -3.55
C ARG A 52 4.74 -11.69 -5.00
N THR A 53 5.79 -12.39 -5.43
CA THR A 53 6.37 -12.25 -6.76
C THR A 53 5.68 -13.17 -7.78
N LYS A 54 6.04 -13.00 -9.04
CA LYS A 54 5.57 -13.84 -10.14
C LYS A 54 5.83 -15.32 -9.87
N ASN A 55 7.01 -15.66 -9.31
CA ASN A 55 7.35 -17.05 -8.98
C ASN A 55 6.41 -17.67 -7.95
N ASN A 56 5.68 -16.86 -7.21
CA ASN A 56 4.69 -17.28 -6.22
C ASN A 56 3.27 -16.95 -6.72
N ASN A 57 3.09 -16.85 -8.04
CA ASN A 57 1.80 -16.59 -8.68
C ASN A 57 1.13 -15.31 -8.18
N TYR A 58 1.93 -14.31 -7.79
CA TYR A 58 1.43 -13.03 -7.27
C TYR A 58 0.44 -13.21 -6.11
N ALA A 59 0.69 -14.19 -5.24
CA ALA A 59 -0.20 -14.47 -4.11
C ALA A 59 -0.39 -13.22 -3.25
N THR A 60 -1.63 -12.96 -2.85
CA THR A 60 -1.99 -11.78 -2.07
C THR A 60 -2.53 -12.16 -0.70
N TYR A 61 -2.30 -11.30 0.28
CA TYR A 61 -2.72 -11.47 1.66
C TYR A 61 -3.22 -10.14 2.20
N TYR A 62 -4.24 -10.16 3.05
CA TYR A 62 -4.87 -8.95 3.57
C TYR A 62 -5.12 -9.06 5.06
N ALA A 63 -5.01 -7.92 5.76
CA ALA A 63 -5.50 -7.83 7.13
C ALA A 63 -7.03 -7.96 7.14
N ASP A 64 -7.57 -8.55 8.20
CA ASP A 64 -9.01 -8.75 8.29
C ASP A 64 -9.78 -7.44 8.21
N SER A 65 -9.21 -6.36 8.72
CA SER A 65 -9.86 -5.03 8.73
C SER A 65 -10.12 -4.46 7.34
N VAL A 66 -9.39 -4.93 6.31
CA VAL A 66 -9.49 -4.39 4.94
C VAL A 66 -9.90 -5.44 3.91
N LYS A 67 -9.99 -6.70 4.32
CA LYS A 67 -10.33 -7.80 3.42
C LYS A 67 -11.68 -7.52 2.74
N ASP A 68 -11.75 -7.86 1.44
CA ASP A 68 -12.93 -7.65 0.58
C ASP A 68 -13.23 -6.19 0.26
N ARG A 69 -12.46 -5.23 0.80
CA ARG A 69 -12.57 -3.81 0.47
C ARG A 69 -11.36 -3.29 -0.29
N TYR A 70 -10.17 -3.82 0.02
CA TYR A 70 -8.92 -3.42 -0.61
C TYR A 70 -8.40 -4.50 -1.53
N THR A 71 -7.74 -4.09 -2.61
CA THR A 71 -7.06 -5.00 -3.54
C THR A 71 -5.65 -4.49 -3.81
N ILE A 72 -4.66 -5.32 -3.47
CA ILE A 72 -3.26 -5.05 -3.80
C ILE A 72 -2.94 -5.67 -5.16
N SER A 73 -2.19 -4.95 -5.97
CA SER A 73 -1.71 -5.43 -7.26
C SER A 73 -0.36 -4.82 -7.59
N ARG A 74 0.28 -5.32 -8.63
CA ARG A 74 1.57 -4.79 -9.08
C ARG A 74 1.70 -4.90 -10.58
N ASP A 75 2.46 -3.98 -11.16
CA ASP A 75 2.86 -4.02 -12.57
C ASP A 75 4.38 -4.01 -12.61
N ASP A 76 4.97 -5.19 -12.78
CA ASP A 76 6.43 -5.34 -12.77
C ASP A 76 7.10 -4.61 -13.94
N SER A 77 6.39 -4.47 -15.07
CA SER A 77 6.93 -3.75 -16.21
C SER A 77 7.06 -2.24 -15.97
N LYS A 78 6.29 -1.72 -15.01
CA LYS A 78 6.31 -0.30 -14.63
C LYS A 78 6.95 -0.08 -13.25
N ASN A 79 7.43 -1.13 -12.60
CA ASN A 79 7.98 -1.08 -11.24
C ASN A 79 7.02 -0.36 -10.29
N THR A 80 5.75 -0.69 -10.36
CA THR A 80 4.71 0.02 -9.60
C THR A 80 3.85 -0.96 -8.82
N LEU A 81 3.58 -0.61 -7.57
CA LEU A 81 2.67 -1.30 -6.66
C LEU A 81 1.41 -0.46 -6.51
N TYR A 82 0.25 -1.10 -6.43
CA TYR A 82 -1.05 -0.42 -6.31
C TYR A 82 -1.82 -0.92 -5.10
N LEU A 83 -2.66 -0.06 -4.58
CA LEU A 83 -3.68 -0.42 -3.60
C LEU A 83 -5.00 0.24 -4.00
N GLN A 84 -5.96 -0.56 -4.43
CA GLN A 84 -7.32 -0.11 -4.70
C GLN A 84 -8.10 -0.21 -3.40
N MET A 85 -8.63 0.91 -2.93
CA MET A 85 -9.40 0.98 -1.68
C MET A 85 -10.83 1.35 -2.01
N ASN A 86 -11.77 0.47 -1.66
CA ASN A 86 -13.20 0.69 -1.87
C ASN A 86 -13.93 0.68 -0.53
N SER A 87 -15.15 1.20 -0.52
CA SER A 87 -16.01 1.23 0.68
C SER A 87 -15.26 1.79 1.89
N LEU A 88 -14.59 2.93 1.69
CA LEU A 88 -13.74 3.53 2.70
C LEU A 88 -14.56 3.94 3.93
N LYS A 89 -13.95 3.77 5.10
CA LYS A 89 -14.51 4.09 6.42
C LYS A 89 -13.64 5.16 7.07
N THR A 90 -14.19 5.88 8.04
CA THR A 90 -13.41 6.88 8.78
C THR A 90 -12.18 6.26 9.46
N GLU A 91 -12.29 4.99 9.89
CA GLU A 91 -11.20 4.25 10.51
C GLU A 91 -10.04 3.94 9.55
N ASP A 92 -10.25 4.11 8.24
CA ASP A 92 -9.19 3.93 7.25
C ASP A 92 -8.28 5.16 7.12
N THR A 93 -8.62 6.26 7.79
CA THR A 93 -7.78 7.46 7.82
C THR A 93 -6.42 7.14 8.39
N ALA A 94 -5.37 7.35 7.60
CA ALA A 94 -3.99 7.03 7.98
C ALA A 94 -3.02 7.55 6.93
N VAL A 95 -1.74 7.57 7.28
CA VAL A 95 -0.66 7.65 6.31
C VAL A 95 -0.39 6.22 5.81
N TYR A 96 -0.38 6.02 4.51
CA TYR A 96 -0.14 4.71 3.89
C TYR A 96 1.27 4.68 3.30
N TYR A 97 2.01 3.63 3.64
CA TYR A 97 3.39 3.40 3.21
C TYR A 97 3.50 2.13 2.40
N CYS A 98 4.32 2.11 1.35
CA CYS A 98 4.76 0.87 0.74
C CYS A 98 6.15 0.51 1.26
N THR A 99 6.43 -0.79 1.36
CA THR A 99 7.69 -1.28 1.93
C THR A 99 7.98 -2.72 1.50
N THR A 100 9.26 -3.07 1.43
CA THR A 100 9.69 -4.44 1.19
C THR A 100 9.78 -5.26 2.48
N PHE A 101 9.99 -4.63 3.63
CA PHE A 101 10.28 -5.26 4.92
C PHE A 101 11.60 -6.04 4.98
N TYR A 102 12.40 -6.07 3.93
CA TYR A 102 13.62 -6.88 3.91
C TYR A 102 14.85 -6.10 4.34
N GLY A 103 15.74 -6.78 5.09
CA GLY A 103 16.93 -6.18 5.63
C GLY A 103 16.58 -5.01 6.54
N ASN A 104 17.17 -3.85 6.29
CA ASN A 104 16.79 -2.63 7.00
C ASN A 104 15.47 -2.07 6.48
N GLY A 105 14.83 -2.77 5.55
CA GLY A 105 13.59 -2.36 4.93
C GLY A 105 13.74 -1.11 4.08
N VAL A 106 13.01 -1.05 2.97
CA VAL A 106 12.89 0.19 2.22
C VAL A 106 11.46 0.67 2.38
N TRP A 107 11.32 1.92 2.80
CA TRP A 107 10.03 2.56 3.06
C TRP A 107 9.89 3.79 2.20
N GLY A 108 8.70 4.01 1.67
CA GLY A 108 8.38 5.28 1.07
C GLY A 108 8.14 6.36 2.13
N GLN A 109 7.90 7.58 1.67
CA GLN A 109 7.61 8.73 2.56
C GLN A 109 6.17 8.73 3.06
N GLY A 110 5.29 7.94 2.44
CA GLY A 110 3.90 7.85 2.80
C GLY A 110 2.99 8.80 2.02
N THR A 111 1.72 8.44 1.93
CA THR A 111 0.68 9.28 1.35
C THR A 111 -0.52 9.30 2.29
N LEU A 112 -1.04 10.49 2.59
CA LEU A 112 -2.12 10.66 3.56
C LEU A 112 -3.48 10.41 2.91
N VAL A 113 -4.26 9.53 3.54
CA VAL A 113 -5.66 9.29 3.19
C VAL A 113 -6.52 9.75 4.35
N THR A 114 -7.44 10.68 4.09
CA THR A 114 -8.39 11.17 5.08
C THR A 114 -9.80 10.84 4.63
N VAL A 115 -10.51 10.07 5.45
CA VAL A 115 -11.91 9.69 5.17
C VAL A 115 -12.78 10.44 6.15
N SER A 116 -13.57 11.40 5.66
CA SER A 116 -14.35 12.29 6.49
C SER A 116 -15.57 12.80 5.77
N SER A 117 -16.66 12.98 6.51
CA SER A 117 -17.91 13.55 5.95
C SER A 117 -17.77 15.03 5.60
#